data_23984fad6e5553431333c935d9fb02d3
#
_entry.id   23984fad6e5553431333c935d9fb02d3
#
_cell.length_a   1.000
_cell.length_b   1.000
_cell.length_c   1.000
_cell.angle_alpha   90.00
_cell.angle_beta   90.00
_cell.angle_gamma   90.00
#
_symmetry.space_group_name_H-M   'P 1'
#
loop_
_entity.id
_entity.type
_entity.pdbx_description
1 polymer ?
#
loop_
_entity_poly.entity_id
_entity_poly.type
_entity_poly.pdbx_seq_one_letter_code
_entity_poly.pdbx_strand_id
1 'polypeptide(L)'
;MSRKRNQSSCEGDVKSKLAAYRERKEQSPVFVSNCVATAWFDTEIDIKKLVWTCYGELDPTTFAAAKFRVGKSKARALVFSSGKIVCTGATSIADLFLSVQQLQILVNKIHPKVQCLNICVQNIVSSAYVGGTIDLLELYACLMKRGICDASYSPELFPGLRFSAKSLNAELPNVKVLAFSIGNVVITGGKTMSEIQQTWDFIKNTLSQFITENRIEHRTILKKLKQDRETGT
;
A
#
# COMPACT_ATOMS: atom_id res chain seq x y z
N MET A 1 -16.87 1.49 -41.36
CA MET A 1 -16.12 2.66 -40.81
C MET A 1 -16.54 2.94 -39.38
N SER A 2 -16.08 2.19 -38.39
CA SER A 2 -16.40 2.50 -36.97
C SER A 2 -15.53 1.69 -35.97
N ARG A 3 -14.21 1.81 -36.01
CA ARG A 3 -13.32 1.21 -34.98
C ARG A 3 -12.17 2.13 -34.49
N LYS A 4 -12.07 3.38 -34.94
CA LYS A 4 -10.98 4.31 -34.56
C LYS A 4 -11.31 5.30 -33.45
N ARG A 5 -12.56 5.39 -32.94
CA ARG A 5 -12.93 6.40 -31.92
C ARG A 5 -12.70 5.99 -30.45
N ASN A 6 -12.50 4.69 -30.14
CA ASN A 6 -12.36 4.24 -28.75
C ASN A 6 -10.91 4.14 -28.23
N GLN A 7 -9.90 4.26 -29.07
CA GLN A 7 -8.51 4.19 -28.62
C GLN A 7 -7.98 5.53 -28.08
N SER A 8 -8.40 6.66 -28.60
CA SER A 8 -7.95 7.99 -28.15
C SER A 8 -8.47 8.40 -26.77
N SER A 9 -9.64 7.93 -26.37
CA SER A 9 -10.21 8.23 -25.04
C SER A 9 -9.50 7.46 -23.90
N CYS A 10 -9.07 6.22 -24.15
CA CYS A 10 -8.32 5.43 -23.16
C CYS A 10 -6.90 5.92 -22.95
N GLU A 11 -6.22 6.40 -24.00
CA GLU A 11 -4.86 6.95 -23.87
C GLU A 11 -4.82 8.28 -23.11
N GLY A 12 -5.86 9.13 -23.30
CA GLY A 12 -6.01 10.39 -22.56
C GLY A 12 -6.21 10.15 -21.06
N ASP A 13 -7.04 9.17 -20.69
CA ASP A 13 -7.32 8.80 -19.31
C ASP A 13 -6.09 8.18 -18.59
N VAL A 14 -5.32 7.37 -19.31
CA VAL A 14 -4.06 6.80 -18.78
C VAL A 14 -2.99 7.88 -18.58
N LYS A 15 -2.87 8.84 -19.52
CA LYS A 15 -1.92 9.95 -19.39
C LYS A 15 -2.28 10.89 -18.25
N SER A 16 -3.57 11.21 -18.06
CA SER A 16 -4.03 12.06 -16.96
C SER A 16 -3.84 11.38 -15.59
N LYS A 17 -4.11 10.09 -15.49
CA LYS A 17 -3.84 9.30 -14.26
C LYS A 17 -2.35 9.20 -13.95
N LEU A 18 -1.50 9.08 -14.96
CA LEU A 18 -0.05 9.10 -14.80
C LEU A 18 0.48 10.48 -14.38
N ALA A 19 -0.08 11.57 -14.92
CA ALA A 19 0.25 12.93 -14.53
C ALA A 19 -0.15 13.20 -13.06
N ALA A 20 -1.39 12.89 -12.69
CA ALA A 20 -1.88 13.00 -11.33
C ALA A 20 -1.08 12.12 -10.33
N TYR A 21 -0.61 10.96 -10.76
CA TYR A 21 0.27 10.09 -9.95
C TYR A 21 1.66 10.72 -9.76
N ARG A 22 2.20 11.41 -10.78
CA ARG A 22 3.47 12.13 -10.70
C ARG A 22 3.38 13.36 -9.80
N GLU A 23 2.35 14.18 -9.94
CA GLU A 23 2.11 15.34 -9.08
C GLU A 23 1.96 14.94 -7.61
N ARG A 24 1.24 13.85 -7.30
CA ARG A 24 1.14 13.32 -5.93
C ARG A 24 2.50 12.87 -5.37
N LYS A 25 3.39 12.34 -6.22
CA LYS A 25 4.76 11.96 -5.81
C LYS A 25 5.65 13.17 -5.53
N GLU A 26 5.45 14.28 -6.21
CA GLU A 26 6.19 15.51 -5.98
C GLU A 26 5.73 16.23 -4.71
N GLN A 27 4.43 16.19 -4.41
CA GLN A 27 3.84 16.85 -3.23
C GLN A 27 4.02 16.06 -1.92
N SER A 28 4.14 14.74 -1.98
CA SER A 28 4.40 13.92 -0.79
C SER A 28 5.34 12.78 -1.13
N PRO A 29 6.55 12.75 -0.55
CA PRO A 29 7.54 11.71 -0.83
C PRO A 29 7.06 10.31 -0.40
N VAL A 30 6.09 10.25 0.51
CA VAL A 30 5.47 9.01 1.00
C VAL A 30 3.96 9.10 0.86
N PHE A 31 3.35 8.13 0.19
CA PHE A 31 1.90 8.05 0.07
C PHE A 31 1.36 6.72 0.61
N VAL A 32 0.25 6.79 1.29
CA VAL A 32 -0.43 5.62 1.86
C VAL A 32 -1.11 4.84 0.75
N SER A 33 -0.81 3.54 0.65
CA SER A 33 -1.43 2.62 -0.30
C SER A 33 -2.52 1.75 0.34
N ASN A 34 -2.40 1.49 1.65
CA ASN A 34 -3.40 0.73 2.41
C ASN A 34 -3.32 1.05 3.90
N CYS A 35 -4.47 1.22 4.52
CA CYS A 35 -4.63 1.25 5.98
C CYS A 35 -5.50 0.09 6.42
N VAL A 36 -5.14 -0.51 7.56
CA VAL A 36 -5.91 -1.56 8.22
C VAL A 36 -6.20 -1.14 9.65
N ALA A 37 -7.47 -1.21 10.06
CA ALA A 37 -7.88 -1.04 11.44
C ALA A 37 -8.74 -2.20 11.91
N THR A 38 -8.71 -2.43 13.22
CA THR A 38 -9.66 -3.28 13.92
C THR A 38 -10.52 -2.43 14.84
N ALA A 39 -11.75 -2.86 15.03
CA ALA A 39 -12.69 -2.28 15.99
C ALA A 39 -13.64 -3.38 16.48
N TRP A 40 -14.49 -3.06 17.44
CA TRP A 40 -15.49 -3.99 17.97
C TRP A 40 -16.82 -3.28 18.12
N PHE A 41 -17.90 -3.99 17.82
CA PHE A 41 -19.21 -3.64 18.33
C PHE A 41 -19.36 -4.18 19.75
N ASP A 42 -20.11 -3.47 20.58
CA ASP A 42 -20.38 -3.84 21.99
C ASP A 42 -21.35 -5.02 22.14
N THR A 43 -21.68 -5.71 21.05
CA THR A 43 -22.59 -6.86 21.02
C THR A 43 -22.25 -7.81 19.89
N GLU A 44 -22.76 -9.04 19.97
CA GLU A 44 -22.75 -9.98 18.86
C GLU A 44 -23.62 -9.48 17.70
N ILE A 45 -23.21 -9.75 16.49
CA ILE A 45 -23.88 -9.31 15.26
C ILE A 45 -24.44 -10.52 14.50
N ASP A 46 -25.73 -10.49 14.22
CA ASP A 46 -26.32 -11.40 13.24
C ASP A 46 -25.87 -11.01 11.82
N ILE A 47 -24.73 -11.58 11.43
CA ILE A 47 -24.10 -11.28 10.12
C ILE A 47 -24.96 -11.71 8.93
N LYS A 48 -25.83 -12.76 9.09
CA LYS A 48 -26.75 -13.19 8.03
C LYS A 48 -27.83 -12.14 7.82
N LYS A 49 -28.46 -11.68 8.90
CA LYS A 49 -29.44 -10.61 8.86
C LYS A 49 -28.84 -9.31 8.34
N LEU A 50 -27.61 -8.97 8.77
CA LEU A 50 -26.90 -7.78 8.30
C LEU A 50 -26.66 -7.81 6.78
N VAL A 51 -26.15 -8.92 6.25
CA VAL A 51 -25.91 -9.11 4.81
C VAL A 51 -27.21 -8.99 4.02
N TRP A 52 -28.27 -9.62 4.47
CA TRP A 52 -29.59 -9.56 3.84
C TRP A 52 -30.16 -8.14 3.81
N THR A 53 -30.05 -7.41 4.94
CA THR A 53 -30.60 -6.05 5.07
C THR A 53 -29.77 -4.99 4.35
N CYS A 54 -28.45 -5.17 4.29
CA CYS A 54 -27.50 -4.15 3.79
C CYS A 54 -26.77 -4.55 2.51
N TYR A 55 -27.19 -5.63 1.86
CA TYR A 55 -26.63 -6.12 0.60
C TYR A 55 -25.11 -6.37 0.67
N GLY A 56 -24.65 -7.02 1.74
CA GLY A 56 -23.28 -7.45 1.91
C GLY A 56 -22.99 -8.78 1.20
N GLU A 57 -21.74 -9.19 1.25
CA GLU A 57 -21.27 -10.49 0.75
C GLU A 57 -20.96 -11.40 1.94
N LEU A 58 -21.45 -12.64 1.94
CA LEU A 58 -21.13 -13.66 2.94
C LEU A 58 -20.99 -15.01 2.27
N ASP A 59 -19.82 -15.61 2.38
CA ASP A 59 -19.58 -16.99 1.99
C ASP A 59 -18.96 -17.74 3.18
N PRO A 60 -19.81 -18.41 4.00
CA PRO A 60 -19.35 -19.10 5.20
C PRO A 60 -18.40 -20.27 4.93
N THR A 61 -18.37 -20.78 3.70
CA THR A 61 -17.53 -21.91 3.34
C THR A 61 -16.06 -21.50 3.17
N THR A 62 -15.82 -20.27 2.74
CA THR A 62 -14.48 -19.74 2.52
C THR A 62 -14.03 -18.81 3.65
N PHE A 63 -14.93 -18.01 4.22
CA PHE A 63 -14.57 -17.02 5.24
C PHE A 63 -15.76 -16.60 6.11
N ALA A 64 -15.63 -16.77 7.41
CA ALA A 64 -16.70 -16.57 8.40
C ALA A 64 -16.93 -15.09 8.78
N ALA A 65 -16.90 -14.17 7.82
CA ALA A 65 -17.21 -12.76 8.04
C ALA A 65 -18.05 -12.19 6.89
N ALA A 66 -18.97 -11.32 7.23
CA ALA A 66 -19.70 -10.51 6.26
C ALA A 66 -18.82 -9.40 5.72
N LYS A 67 -18.83 -9.18 4.40
CA LYS A 67 -18.01 -8.20 3.68
C LYS A 67 -18.88 -7.07 3.16
N PHE A 68 -18.46 -5.83 3.44
CA PHE A 68 -19.13 -4.62 2.97
C PHE A 68 -18.13 -3.69 2.30
N ARG A 69 -18.56 -3.03 1.23
CA ARG A 69 -17.81 -1.91 0.65
C ARG A 69 -18.18 -0.64 1.40
N VAL A 70 -17.19 0.05 1.93
CA VAL A 70 -17.34 1.24 2.76
C VAL A 70 -16.29 2.28 2.41
N GLY A 71 -16.49 3.53 2.84
CA GLY A 71 -15.54 4.60 2.57
C GLY A 71 -15.67 5.20 1.17
N LYS A 72 -14.76 6.10 0.84
CA LYS A 72 -14.67 6.77 -0.47
C LYS A 72 -13.71 6.04 -1.42
N SER A 73 -12.83 5.22 -0.88
CA SER A 73 -11.85 4.43 -1.62
C SER A 73 -12.35 3.01 -1.89
N LYS A 74 -11.46 2.11 -2.20
CA LYS A 74 -11.75 0.67 -2.33
C LYS A 74 -11.83 -0.05 -0.98
N ALA A 75 -12.11 0.69 0.10
CA ALA A 75 -12.14 0.15 1.45
C ALA A 75 -13.24 -0.91 1.62
N ARG A 76 -12.93 -1.91 2.41
CA ARG A 76 -13.82 -3.01 2.76
C ARG A 76 -13.83 -3.20 4.27
N ALA A 77 -15.01 -3.43 4.80
CA ALA A 77 -15.20 -3.83 6.18
C ALA A 77 -15.57 -5.30 6.24
N LEU A 78 -14.92 -6.04 7.11
CA LEU A 78 -15.21 -7.43 7.48
C LEU A 78 -15.85 -7.40 8.85
N VAL A 79 -17.04 -7.97 8.97
CA VAL A 79 -17.81 -8.04 10.23
C VAL A 79 -17.96 -9.49 10.62
N PHE A 80 -17.47 -9.82 11.79
CA PHE A 80 -17.61 -11.15 12.39
C PHE A 80 -18.81 -11.20 13.32
N SER A 81 -19.38 -12.39 13.52
CA SER A 81 -20.52 -12.60 14.45
C SER A 81 -20.21 -12.17 15.89
N SER A 82 -18.95 -12.27 16.31
CA SER A 82 -18.48 -11.81 17.63
C SER A 82 -18.48 -10.28 17.80
N GLY A 83 -18.93 -9.52 16.83
CA GLY A 83 -18.86 -8.05 16.86
C GLY A 83 -17.50 -7.48 16.41
N LYS A 84 -16.48 -8.32 16.20
CA LYS A 84 -15.17 -7.86 15.69
C LYS A 84 -15.29 -7.31 14.27
N ILE A 85 -14.57 -6.24 14.01
CA ILE A 85 -14.51 -5.57 12.71
C ILE A 85 -13.04 -5.52 12.24
N VAL A 86 -12.83 -5.70 10.95
CA VAL A 86 -11.57 -5.38 10.28
C VAL A 86 -11.87 -4.50 9.07
N CYS A 87 -11.36 -3.28 9.06
CA CYS A 87 -11.43 -2.39 7.89
C CYS A 87 -10.09 -2.38 7.18
N THR A 88 -10.09 -2.53 5.86
CA THR A 88 -8.88 -2.57 5.02
C THR A 88 -9.15 -1.92 3.66
N GLY A 89 -8.09 -1.51 2.95
CA GLY A 89 -8.21 -0.91 1.61
C GLY A 89 -8.41 0.60 1.62
N ALA A 90 -8.45 1.24 2.79
CA ALA A 90 -8.45 2.70 2.89
C ALA A 90 -7.07 3.26 2.49
N THR A 91 -7.06 4.38 1.79
CA THR A 91 -5.83 5.05 1.31
C THR A 91 -5.46 6.27 2.15
N SER A 92 -6.17 6.49 3.25
CA SER A 92 -5.83 7.46 4.29
C SER A 92 -6.45 7.04 5.62
N ILE A 93 -5.90 7.58 6.72
CA ILE A 93 -6.46 7.37 8.06
C ILE A 93 -7.88 7.99 8.15
N ALA A 94 -8.10 9.14 7.55
CA ALA A 94 -9.42 9.78 7.51
C ALA A 94 -10.46 8.91 6.79
N ASP A 95 -10.10 8.30 5.65
CA ASP A 95 -10.98 7.39 4.92
C ASP A 95 -11.24 6.10 5.71
N LEU A 96 -10.25 5.63 6.46
CA LEU A 96 -10.40 4.48 7.35
C LEU A 96 -11.46 4.74 8.43
N PHE A 97 -11.39 5.88 9.13
CA PHE A 97 -12.39 6.26 10.14
C PHE A 97 -13.79 6.47 9.52
N LEU A 98 -13.86 7.11 8.36
CA LEU A 98 -15.11 7.26 7.61
C LEU A 98 -15.71 5.89 7.26
N SER A 99 -14.88 4.92 6.89
CA SER A 99 -15.30 3.55 6.59
C SER A 99 -15.95 2.87 7.81
N VAL A 100 -15.36 3.06 9.00
CA VAL A 100 -15.92 2.53 10.24
C VAL A 100 -17.24 3.22 10.60
N GLN A 101 -17.35 4.53 10.42
CA GLN A 101 -18.60 5.27 10.66
C GLN A 101 -19.72 4.81 9.71
N GLN A 102 -19.42 4.61 8.44
CA GLN A 102 -20.39 4.09 7.47
C GLN A 102 -20.86 2.66 7.84
N LEU A 103 -19.92 1.81 8.28
CA LEU A 103 -20.28 0.49 8.77
C LEU A 103 -21.20 0.56 9.99
N GLN A 104 -20.93 1.46 10.94
CA GLN A 104 -21.78 1.72 12.09
C GLN A 104 -23.23 2.03 11.68
N ILE A 105 -23.40 2.88 10.65
CA ILE A 105 -24.74 3.22 10.13
C ILE A 105 -25.44 1.98 9.54
N LEU A 106 -24.70 1.11 8.85
CA LEU A 106 -25.26 -0.14 8.32
C LEU A 106 -25.70 -1.07 9.43
N VAL A 107 -24.88 -1.26 10.46
CA VAL A 107 -25.20 -2.14 11.59
C VAL A 107 -26.39 -1.61 12.40
N ASN A 108 -26.51 -0.30 12.55
CA ASN A 108 -27.63 0.31 13.27
C ASN A 108 -29.01 0.05 12.63
N LYS A 109 -29.06 -0.38 11.35
CA LYS A 109 -30.31 -0.81 10.72
C LYS A 109 -30.90 -2.09 11.32
N ILE A 110 -30.05 -2.95 11.89
CA ILE A 110 -30.47 -4.23 12.49
C ILE A 110 -30.28 -4.25 14.01
N HIS A 111 -29.36 -3.44 14.53
CA HIS A 111 -29.06 -3.27 15.95
C HIS A 111 -29.02 -1.76 16.29
N PRO A 112 -30.20 -1.11 16.46
CA PRO A 112 -30.25 0.29 16.87
C PRO A 112 -29.58 0.47 18.25
N LYS A 113 -28.70 1.47 18.40
CA LYS A 113 -27.94 1.77 19.62
C LYS A 113 -26.65 0.99 19.82
N VAL A 114 -26.28 0.03 18.95
CA VAL A 114 -24.97 -0.60 19.02
C VAL A 114 -23.87 0.46 18.80
N GLN A 115 -22.78 0.36 19.53
CA GLN A 115 -21.66 1.29 19.42
C GLN A 115 -20.41 0.56 18.91
N CYS A 116 -19.64 1.25 18.07
CA CYS A 116 -18.34 0.78 17.65
C CYS A 116 -17.27 1.30 18.60
N LEU A 117 -16.55 0.38 19.22
CA LEU A 117 -15.57 0.65 20.26
C LEU A 117 -14.16 0.31 19.79
N ASN A 118 -13.16 0.91 20.45
CA ASN A 118 -11.75 0.53 20.35
C ASN A 118 -11.21 0.49 18.91
N ILE A 119 -11.42 1.56 18.14
CA ILE A 119 -10.87 1.67 16.79
C ILE A 119 -9.36 1.81 16.88
N CYS A 120 -8.64 0.78 16.44
CA CYS A 120 -7.18 0.73 16.46
C CYS A 120 -6.60 0.55 15.06
N VAL A 121 -5.72 1.46 14.62
CA VAL A 121 -4.93 1.27 13.41
C VAL A 121 -3.92 0.16 13.67
N GLN A 122 -3.98 -0.89 12.87
CA GLN A 122 -3.11 -2.07 13.01
C GLN A 122 -1.93 -2.04 12.05
N ASN A 123 -2.14 -1.48 10.86
CA ASN A 123 -1.11 -1.43 9.84
C ASN A 123 -1.36 -0.28 8.87
N ILE A 124 -0.30 0.43 8.54
CA ILE A 124 -0.23 1.38 7.44
C ILE A 124 0.80 0.85 6.46
N VAL A 125 0.40 0.68 5.20
CA VAL A 125 1.29 0.37 4.09
C VAL A 125 1.46 1.62 3.26
N SER A 126 2.69 2.05 3.11
CA SER A 126 3.03 3.24 2.34
C SER A 126 4.04 2.92 1.27
N SER A 127 4.04 3.71 0.21
CA SER A 127 4.99 3.61 -0.88
C SER A 127 5.71 4.94 -1.08
N ALA A 128 6.99 4.86 -1.44
CA ALA A 128 7.81 6.00 -1.77
C ALA A 128 8.72 5.68 -2.97
N TYR A 129 9.40 6.70 -3.51
CA TYR A 129 10.33 6.54 -4.61
C TYR A 129 11.64 7.28 -4.32
N VAL A 130 12.77 6.60 -4.49
CA VAL A 130 14.10 7.16 -4.14
C VAL A 130 14.72 8.05 -5.23
N GLY A 131 14.11 8.13 -6.41
CA GLY A 131 14.60 8.98 -7.50
C GLY A 131 15.35 8.26 -8.62
N GLY A 132 15.74 6.99 -8.45
CA GLY A 132 16.48 6.21 -9.46
C GLY A 132 16.37 4.72 -9.27
N THR A 133 17.12 3.93 -10.03
CA THR A 133 17.24 2.48 -9.87
C THR A 133 18.18 2.16 -8.72
N ILE A 134 17.86 1.12 -7.95
CA ILE A 134 18.67 0.68 -6.80
C ILE A 134 19.39 -0.61 -7.19
N ASP A 135 20.70 -0.68 -6.95
CA ASP A 135 21.44 -1.94 -6.94
C ASP A 135 21.13 -2.72 -5.68
N LEU A 136 20.17 -3.66 -5.79
CA LEU A 136 19.73 -4.47 -4.65
C LEU A 136 20.76 -5.50 -4.20
N LEU A 137 21.67 -5.95 -5.09
CA LEU A 137 22.74 -6.89 -4.72
C LEU A 137 23.79 -6.19 -3.87
N GLU A 138 24.22 -5.01 -4.29
CA GLU A 138 25.19 -4.20 -3.54
C GLU A 138 24.58 -3.76 -2.19
N LEU A 139 23.33 -3.29 -2.19
CA LEU A 139 22.62 -2.96 -0.96
C LEU A 139 22.52 -4.15 -0.01
N TYR A 140 22.17 -5.34 -0.51
CA TYR A 140 22.08 -6.56 0.31
C TYR A 140 23.45 -6.94 0.89
N ALA A 141 24.49 -6.93 0.07
CA ALA A 141 25.86 -7.20 0.54
C ALA A 141 26.32 -6.20 1.63
N CYS A 142 25.98 -4.92 1.47
CA CYS A 142 26.27 -3.90 2.48
C CYS A 142 25.52 -4.15 3.79
N LEU A 143 24.22 -4.49 3.73
CA LEU A 143 23.43 -4.82 4.91
C LEU A 143 23.99 -6.03 5.66
N MET A 144 24.36 -7.08 4.94
CA MET A 144 24.97 -8.28 5.52
C MET A 144 26.31 -7.98 6.21
N LYS A 145 27.18 -7.16 5.58
CA LYS A 145 28.46 -6.71 6.17
C LYS A 145 28.25 -5.91 7.46
N ARG A 146 27.14 -5.18 7.58
CA ARG A 146 26.75 -4.45 8.79
C ARG A 146 26.08 -5.34 9.86
N GLY A 147 25.95 -6.64 9.63
CA GLY A 147 25.34 -7.59 10.56
C GLY A 147 23.81 -7.51 10.60
N ILE A 148 23.16 -6.99 9.57
CA ILE A 148 21.69 -6.93 9.47
C ILE A 148 21.14 -8.29 9.04
N CYS A 149 21.04 -9.23 9.99
CA CYS A 149 20.70 -10.63 9.73
C CYS A 149 19.25 -10.85 9.28
N ASP A 150 18.35 -9.89 9.45
CA ASP A 150 16.95 -9.97 8.99
C ASP A 150 16.75 -9.47 7.55
N ALA A 151 17.81 -8.99 6.90
CA ALA A 151 17.77 -8.68 5.48
C ALA A 151 17.65 -9.98 4.65
N SER A 152 16.75 -9.95 3.67
CA SER A 152 16.49 -11.10 2.80
C SER A 152 16.29 -10.64 1.36
N TYR A 153 17.03 -11.24 0.44
CA TYR A 153 16.91 -11.01 -0.98
C TYR A 153 17.04 -12.31 -1.76
N SER A 154 15.95 -12.75 -2.38
CA SER A 154 15.86 -13.95 -3.22
C SER A 154 15.02 -13.61 -4.46
N PRO A 155 15.64 -13.03 -5.50
CA PRO A 155 14.94 -12.49 -6.66
C PRO A 155 14.06 -13.48 -7.40
N GLU A 156 14.39 -14.78 -7.35
CA GLU A 156 13.60 -15.88 -7.95
C GLU A 156 12.25 -16.10 -7.23
N LEU A 157 12.20 -15.80 -5.92
CA LEU A 157 10.99 -15.96 -5.10
C LEU A 157 10.23 -14.64 -4.96
N PHE A 158 10.97 -13.55 -4.79
CA PHE A 158 10.40 -12.22 -4.57
C PHE A 158 11.39 -11.14 -5.07
N PRO A 159 10.97 -10.23 -5.98
CA PRO A 159 11.87 -9.28 -6.62
C PRO A 159 12.33 -8.12 -5.73
N GLY A 160 11.84 -8.02 -4.49
CA GLY A 160 12.20 -6.97 -3.53
C GLY A 160 13.15 -7.45 -2.45
N LEU A 161 14.10 -6.60 -2.07
CA LEU A 161 14.92 -6.80 -0.88
C LEU A 161 14.12 -6.36 0.34
N ARG A 162 14.06 -7.21 1.37
CA ARG A 162 13.31 -7.00 2.62
C ARG A 162 14.27 -6.85 3.79
N PHE A 163 14.01 -5.90 4.68
CA PHE A 163 14.73 -5.72 5.95
C PHE A 163 13.87 -4.96 6.96
N SER A 164 14.24 -4.98 8.24
CA SER A 164 13.60 -4.16 9.27
C SER A 164 14.30 -2.82 9.40
N ALA A 165 13.53 -1.75 9.53
CA ALA A 165 14.10 -0.42 9.80
C ALA A 165 14.84 -0.41 11.15
N LYS A 166 14.29 -1.07 12.18
CA LYS A 166 14.88 -1.17 13.49
C LYS A 166 16.25 -1.85 13.51
N SER A 167 16.50 -2.76 12.57
CA SER A 167 17.81 -3.41 12.45
C SER A 167 18.90 -2.49 11.92
N LEU A 168 18.52 -1.42 11.19
CA LEU A 168 19.44 -0.36 10.75
C LEU A 168 19.76 0.63 11.86
N ASN A 169 18.76 0.98 12.66
CA ASN A 169 18.89 1.87 13.81
C ASN A 169 17.82 1.48 14.84
N ALA A 170 18.26 1.16 16.07
CA ALA A 170 17.40 0.71 17.18
C ALA A 170 16.31 1.74 17.59
N GLU A 171 16.53 3.02 17.30
CA GLU A 171 15.57 4.11 17.58
C GLU A 171 14.41 4.16 16.57
N LEU A 172 14.57 3.49 15.43
CA LEU A 172 13.51 3.44 14.42
C LEU A 172 12.37 2.50 14.85
N PRO A 173 11.14 2.76 14.40
CA PRO A 173 10.02 1.88 14.66
C PRO A 173 10.23 0.49 14.04
N ASN A 174 9.56 -0.51 14.62
CA ASN A 174 9.64 -1.89 14.13
C ASN A 174 8.76 -2.08 12.88
N VAL A 175 9.14 -1.43 11.80
CA VAL A 175 8.49 -1.54 10.49
C VAL A 175 9.38 -2.28 9.50
N LYS A 176 8.76 -2.91 8.52
CA LYS A 176 9.46 -3.60 7.44
C LYS A 176 9.56 -2.71 6.21
N VAL A 177 10.71 -2.77 5.57
CA VAL A 177 11.03 -2.04 4.35
C VAL A 177 11.23 -3.07 3.23
N LEU A 178 10.61 -2.80 2.09
CA LEU A 178 10.79 -3.55 0.86
C LEU A 178 11.32 -2.59 -0.21
N ALA A 179 12.54 -2.78 -0.64
CA ALA A 179 13.17 -2.00 -1.70
C ALA A 179 13.14 -2.79 -3.01
N PHE A 180 12.78 -2.11 -4.10
CA PHE A 180 12.72 -2.69 -5.44
C PHE A 180 13.73 -2.02 -6.36
N SER A 181 14.33 -2.79 -7.27
CA SER A 181 15.35 -2.30 -8.21
C SER A 181 14.92 -1.08 -9.02
N ILE A 182 13.62 -0.94 -9.31
CA ILE A 182 13.06 0.22 -10.02
C ILE A 182 12.99 1.50 -9.17
N GLY A 183 13.50 1.49 -7.94
CA GLY A 183 13.52 2.63 -7.01
C GLY A 183 12.26 2.82 -6.17
N ASN A 184 11.26 1.95 -6.31
CA ASN A 184 10.11 1.96 -5.43
C ASN A 184 10.48 1.34 -4.08
N VAL A 185 9.94 1.91 -3.01
CA VAL A 185 10.11 1.43 -1.64
C VAL A 185 8.74 1.31 -1.00
N VAL A 186 8.48 0.20 -0.33
CA VAL A 186 7.27 -0.01 0.47
C VAL A 186 7.66 -0.10 1.93
N ILE A 187 6.96 0.65 2.79
CA ILE A 187 7.11 0.62 4.24
C ILE A 187 5.81 0.09 4.82
N THR A 188 5.89 -0.93 5.65
CA THR A 188 4.72 -1.60 6.23
C THR A 188 4.96 -2.01 7.68
N GLY A 189 3.87 -2.13 8.45
CA GLY A 189 3.93 -2.49 9.88
C GLY A 189 3.83 -1.30 10.82
N GLY A 190 3.86 -0.06 10.32
CA GLY A 190 3.63 1.13 11.13
C GLY A 190 2.16 1.29 11.50
N LYS A 191 1.91 1.93 12.63
CA LYS A 191 0.56 2.24 13.14
C LYS A 191 0.24 3.73 13.05
N THR A 192 1.25 4.56 12.87
CA THR A 192 1.13 6.02 12.74
C THR A 192 1.87 6.53 11.50
N MET A 193 1.44 7.67 10.98
CA MET A 193 2.14 8.33 9.88
C MET A 193 3.51 8.84 10.30
N SER A 194 3.68 9.20 11.58
CA SER A 194 4.97 9.62 12.14
C SER A 194 6.01 8.50 12.05
N GLU A 195 5.64 7.26 12.41
CA GLU A 195 6.52 6.09 12.27
C GLU A 195 6.95 5.86 10.82
N ILE A 196 6.04 6.00 9.89
CA ILE A 196 6.31 5.84 8.45
C ILE A 196 7.25 6.94 7.94
N GLN A 197 6.96 8.21 8.30
CA GLN A 197 7.77 9.34 7.86
C GLN A 197 9.19 9.29 8.44
N GLN A 198 9.32 9.05 9.75
CA GLN A 198 10.61 8.89 10.41
C GLN A 198 11.46 7.78 9.76
N THR A 199 10.82 6.66 9.45
CA THR A 199 11.49 5.57 8.73
C THR A 199 11.95 6.02 7.35
N TRP A 200 11.07 6.66 6.57
CA TRP A 200 11.41 7.10 5.23
C TRP A 200 12.58 8.09 5.21
N ASP A 201 12.56 9.09 6.08
CA ASP A 201 13.58 10.13 6.16
C ASP A 201 14.96 9.52 6.45
N PHE A 202 15.00 8.49 7.28
CA PHE A 202 16.25 7.76 7.57
C PHE A 202 16.69 6.87 6.38
N ILE A 203 15.81 6.00 5.87
CA ILE A 203 16.19 5.01 4.86
C ILE A 203 16.46 5.63 3.50
N LYS A 204 15.81 6.76 3.15
CA LYS A 204 16.06 7.48 1.91
C LYS A 204 17.53 7.81 1.74
N ASN A 205 18.19 8.32 2.78
CA ASN A 205 19.61 8.66 2.76
C ASN A 205 20.49 7.41 2.61
N THR A 206 20.11 6.29 3.22
CA THR A 206 20.80 5.02 3.05
C THR A 206 20.65 4.49 1.64
N LEU A 207 19.44 4.48 1.10
CA LEU A 207 19.16 3.95 -0.23
C LEU A 207 19.72 4.80 -1.36
N SER A 208 19.84 6.12 -1.17
CA SER A 208 20.40 7.03 -2.18
C SER A 208 21.86 6.71 -2.54
N GLN A 209 22.61 6.06 -1.65
CA GLN A 209 23.99 5.63 -1.87
C GLN A 209 24.11 4.48 -2.89
N PHE A 210 23.01 3.77 -3.15
CA PHE A 210 22.93 2.61 -4.03
C PHE A 210 22.14 2.91 -5.32
N ILE A 211 21.87 4.19 -5.61
CA ILE A 211 21.22 4.60 -6.87
C ILE A 211 22.28 4.55 -7.99
N THR A 212 22.04 3.69 -8.99
CA THR A 212 22.94 3.51 -10.14
C THR A 212 22.62 4.45 -11.29
N GLU A 213 21.33 4.69 -11.58
CA GLU A 213 20.88 5.54 -12.68
C GLU A 213 19.49 6.15 -12.42
N ASN A 214 19.25 7.32 -13.02
CA ASN A 214 17.90 7.87 -13.05
C ASN A 214 17.06 7.11 -14.10
N ARG A 215 15.93 6.56 -13.72
CA ARG A 215 15.05 5.74 -14.57
C ARG A 215 14.66 6.41 -15.89
N ILE A 216 14.63 7.73 -15.94
CA ILE A 216 14.30 8.51 -17.14
C ILE A 216 15.48 8.45 -18.13
N GLU A 217 16.71 8.61 -17.64
CA GLU A 217 17.93 8.55 -18.46
C GLU A 217 18.15 7.14 -18.99
N HIS A 218 18.00 6.12 -18.15
CA HIS A 218 18.14 4.72 -18.57
C HIS A 218 17.16 4.34 -19.69
N ARG A 219 15.88 4.73 -19.60
CA ARG A 219 14.90 4.51 -20.68
C ARG A 219 15.26 5.27 -21.97
N THR A 220 15.83 6.44 -21.84
CA THR A 220 16.25 7.26 -22.99
C THR A 220 17.46 6.66 -23.66
N ILE A 221 18.45 6.19 -22.89
CA ILE A 221 19.63 5.47 -23.37
C ILE A 221 19.24 4.17 -24.08
N LEU A 222 18.37 3.35 -23.45
CA LEU A 222 17.87 2.11 -24.07
C LEU A 222 17.10 2.35 -25.37
N LYS A 223 16.34 3.45 -25.46
CA LYS A 223 15.65 3.82 -26.71
C LYS A 223 16.64 4.23 -27.79
N LYS A 224 17.66 5.03 -27.46
CA LYS A 224 18.73 5.40 -28.39
C LYS A 224 19.49 4.18 -28.89
N LEU A 225 19.94 3.29 -27.99
CA LEU A 225 20.65 2.06 -28.34
C LEU A 225 19.81 1.10 -29.22
N LYS A 226 18.49 1.07 -29.05
CA LYS A 226 17.59 0.31 -29.94
C LYS A 226 17.50 0.97 -31.33
N GLN A 227 17.38 2.28 -31.37
CA GLN A 227 17.28 3.05 -32.59
C GLN A 227 18.56 2.99 -33.43
N ASP A 228 19.74 3.05 -32.79
CA ASP A 228 21.04 2.91 -33.42
C ASP A 228 21.26 1.49 -33.98
N ARG A 229 20.73 0.45 -33.34
CA ARG A 229 20.75 -0.93 -33.87
C ARG A 229 19.81 -1.13 -35.07
N GLU A 230 18.69 -0.43 -35.13
CA GLU A 230 17.72 -0.52 -36.22
C GLU A 230 18.16 0.33 -37.43
N THR A 231 18.99 1.37 -37.22
CA THR A 231 19.50 2.25 -38.29
C THR A 231 20.86 1.83 -38.83
N GLY A 232 21.50 0.79 -38.29
CA GLY A 232 22.70 0.16 -38.83
C GLY A 232 23.94 1.05 -38.86
N THR A 233 24.03 2.04 -37.96
CA THR A 233 25.26 2.85 -37.72
C THR A 233 26.00 2.38 -36.49
#